data_5853aa1005b04b5d73bd03a791a01574
#
_entry.id   5853aa1005b04b5d73bd03a791a01574
#
_cell.length_a   1.000
_cell.length_b   1.000
_cell.length_c   1.000
_cell.angle_alpha   90.00
_cell.angle_beta   90.00
_cell.angle_gamma   90.00
#
_symmetry.space_group_name_H-M   'P 1'
#
loop_
_entity.id
_entity.type
_entity.pdbx_description
1 polymer ?
#
loop_
_entity_poly.entity_id
_entity_poly.type
_entity_poly.pdbx_seq_one_letter_code
_entity_poly.pdbx_strand_id
1 'polypeptide(L)'
;MRAGRRRNLLLRLLIGLLAALCVGALLSQQLTWRLDTWIYDTLLSHFEQPADDRIVIVAVDERSLSELGRWPWSRGVHAELVERLQRAGARGVALNVMFAEPARDDPAGDALLARALAESGNTVLPVMAEPVEPGGMLIEVMPMPPLIEAAAGLGHVDAAIDRDGIARHAYLRAGLGSAHWPSLAVALLDTHAGTDADRALPGLRDPRRRQAAPYQWVRDHHIMIPFAPHGAFAQVSYLDVLDGTVDDALLRDRWVLVGATAAGIDQGLLTPLTGGGPRLSATEYHANVLNALANGQAIIPFPGPRQWLLAIALALLPLALYSERSPWRRPWIVFAVVAAGTLLCCALMLRYGRYWFQPTPTLAVLAAGYVAWTLSRLRQSQRQAHSDALTRLANRRMFDLTLARELKAAQRSGRPLSLLLIDVDHFKHYNDRYGHQAGDDVLRRTANVIGVHARRPRDLAARYGGDELTAILPETSAAAANALAEAIIRDVRALRIPHLGSEIAPWITLTIGVATYDPKRESGAVDLLQRADAALYRGKHEGRDRSQRAAGAAIA
;
A
#
# COMPACT_ATOMS: atom_id res chain seq x y z
N MET A 1 22.08 16.75 27.29
CA MET A 1 20.68 16.22 27.21
C MET A 1 19.79 16.96 26.18
N ARG A 2 19.80 18.29 26.03
CA ARG A 2 18.92 19.05 25.09
C ARG A 2 19.20 18.77 23.60
N ALA A 3 20.45 18.59 23.17
CA ALA A 3 20.81 18.33 21.76
C ALA A 3 20.31 16.96 21.24
N GLY A 4 20.38 15.92 22.06
CA GLY A 4 19.86 14.59 21.68
C GLY A 4 18.33 14.54 21.52
N ARG A 5 17.63 15.27 22.37
CA ARG A 5 16.15 15.39 22.31
C ARG A 5 15.68 16.11 21.04
N ARG A 6 16.39 17.18 20.62
CA ARG A 6 16.12 17.89 19.36
C ARG A 6 16.37 17.02 18.13
N ARG A 7 17.48 16.27 18.12
CA ARG A 7 17.79 15.34 17.01
C ARG A 7 16.75 14.25 16.85
N ASN A 8 16.29 13.66 17.94
CA ASN A 8 15.25 12.63 17.91
C ASN A 8 13.88 13.19 17.45
N LEU A 9 13.54 14.42 17.84
CA LEU A 9 12.34 15.09 17.37
C LEU A 9 12.39 15.37 15.87
N LEU A 10 13.50 15.91 15.37
CA LEU A 10 13.70 16.17 13.94
C LEU A 10 13.63 14.88 13.11
N LEU A 11 14.21 13.79 13.59
CA LEU A 11 14.14 12.50 12.93
C LEU A 11 12.69 11.97 12.85
N ARG A 12 11.92 12.08 13.95
CA ARG A 12 10.50 11.69 13.96
C ARG A 12 9.68 12.54 12.99
N LEU A 13 9.91 13.83 12.93
CA LEU A 13 9.25 14.75 11.99
C LEU A 13 9.59 14.39 10.54
N LEU A 14 10.85 14.09 10.25
CA LEU A 14 11.28 13.67 8.90
C LEU A 14 10.63 12.35 8.48
N ILE A 15 10.61 11.35 9.37
CA ILE A 15 9.95 10.06 9.11
C ILE A 15 8.44 10.28 8.90
N GLY A 16 7.82 11.13 9.72
CA GLY A 16 6.40 11.47 9.59
C GLY A 16 6.09 12.16 8.25
N LEU A 17 6.91 13.11 7.84
CA LEU A 17 6.78 13.79 6.55
C LEU A 17 6.93 12.80 5.38
N LEU A 18 7.94 11.91 5.44
CA LEU A 18 8.15 10.89 4.42
C LEU A 18 6.96 9.93 4.33
N ALA A 19 6.44 9.48 5.47
CA ALA A 19 5.25 8.62 5.50
C ALA A 19 4.02 9.33 4.89
N ALA A 20 3.80 10.59 5.22
CA ALA A 20 2.71 11.40 4.65
C ALA A 20 2.86 11.58 3.13
N LEU A 21 4.07 11.85 2.65
CA LEU A 21 4.36 11.96 1.21
C LEU A 21 4.14 10.62 0.50
N CYS A 22 4.55 9.50 1.10
CA CYS A 22 4.32 8.16 0.54
C CYS A 22 2.82 7.84 0.45
N VAL A 23 2.04 8.08 1.50
CA VAL A 23 0.58 7.91 1.48
C VAL A 23 -0.04 8.79 0.38
N GLY A 24 0.36 10.06 0.31
CA GLY A 24 -0.12 10.99 -0.71
C GLY A 24 0.20 10.53 -2.14
N ALA A 25 1.42 10.03 -2.38
CA ALA A 25 1.82 9.50 -3.68
C ALA A 25 1.03 8.23 -4.05
N LEU A 26 0.84 7.29 -3.12
CA LEU A 26 0.07 6.06 -3.35
C LEU A 26 -1.38 6.37 -3.70
N LEU A 27 -2.01 7.32 -3.01
CA LEU A 27 -3.39 7.74 -3.28
C LEU A 27 -3.50 8.51 -4.61
N SER A 28 -2.60 9.46 -4.88
CA SER A 28 -2.68 10.29 -6.10
C SER A 28 -2.42 9.49 -7.37
N GLN A 29 -1.50 8.53 -7.34
CA GLN A 29 -1.17 7.66 -8.46
C GLN A 29 -2.04 6.40 -8.55
N GLN A 30 -2.93 6.19 -7.58
CA GLN A 30 -3.79 5.00 -7.48
C GLN A 30 -3.02 3.67 -7.58
N LEU A 31 -1.79 3.61 -7.03
CA LEU A 31 -0.92 2.44 -7.15
C LEU A 31 -1.45 1.21 -6.41
N THR A 32 -2.30 1.42 -5.40
CA THR A 32 -2.91 0.37 -4.58
C THR A 32 -4.31 -0.01 -5.02
N TRP A 33 -4.81 0.57 -6.12
CA TRP A 33 -6.18 0.43 -6.59
C TRP A 33 -6.68 -1.03 -6.62
N ARG A 34 -5.90 -1.98 -7.16
CA ARG A 34 -6.30 -3.39 -7.23
C ARG A 34 -6.53 -4.04 -5.86
N LEU A 35 -5.70 -3.68 -4.88
CA LEU A 35 -5.84 -4.19 -3.51
C LEU A 35 -7.02 -3.54 -2.80
N ASP A 36 -7.23 -2.24 -3.02
CA ASP A 36 -8.37 -1.52 -2.46
C ASP A 36 -9.70 -2.07 -3.01
N THR A 37 -9.79 -2.33 -4.32
CA THR A 37 -10.98 -2.95 -4.95
C THR A 37 -11.19 -4.38 -4.45
N TRP A 38 -10.13 -5.17 -4.30
CA TRP A 38 -10.25 -6.52 -3.74
C TRP A 38 -10.77 -6.51 -2.29
N ILE A 39 -10.29 -5.58 -1.45
CA ILE A 39 -10.81 -5.41 -0.08
C ILE A 39 -12.29 -4.98 -0.11
N TYR A 40 -12.63 -4.03 -1.01
CA TYR A 40 -14.02 -3.59 -1.17
C TYR A 40 -14.93 -4.74 -1.55
N ASP A 41 -14.62 -5.49 -2.60
CA ASP A 41 -15.40 -6.61 -3.10
C ASP A 41 -15.57 -7.69 -2.02
N THR A 42 -14.48 -7.99 -1.28
CA THR A 42 -14.52 -8.94 -0.16
C THR A 42 -15.42 -8.45 0.99
N LEU A 43 -15.36 -7.18 1.35
CA LEU A 43 -16.22 -6.62 2.38
C LEU A 43 -17.68 -6.58 1.92
N LEU A 44 -17.92 -6.20 0.66
CA LEU A 44 -19.27 -6.11 0.11
C LEU A 44 -19.98 -7.46 0.11
N SER A 45 -19.27 -8.56 -0.21
CA SER A 45 -19.83 -9.91 -0.18
C SER A 45 -20.31 -10.37 1.22
N HIS A 46 -19.83 -9.71 2.28
CA HIS A 46 -20.28 -9.97 3.67
C HIS A 46 -21.41 -9.04 4.13
N PHE A 47 -21.74 -8.03 3.33
CA PHE A 47 -22.77 -7.04 3.65
C PHE A 47 -23.85 -7.03 2.57
N GLU A 48 -24.45 -8.21 2.32
CA GLU A 48 -25.52 -8.36 1.35
C GLU A 48 -26.63 -7.35 1.58
N GLN A 49 -27.11 -6.76 0.48
CA GLN A 49 -28.25 -5.87 0.50
C GLN A 49 -29.46 -6.61 -0.05
N PRO A 50 -30.57 -6.65 0.67
CA PRO A 50 -31.81 -7.25 0.14
C PRO A 50 -32.32 -6.43 -1.04
N ALA A 51 -32.88 -7.11 -2.03
CA ALA A 51 -33.62 -6.43 -3.06
C ALA A 51 -34.92 -5.86 -2.44
N ASP A 52 -35.26 -4.63 -2.84
CA ASP A 52 -36.52 -4.01 -2.44
C ASP A 52 -37.67 -4.65 -3.20
N ASP A 53 -38.68 -5.16 -2.49
CA ASP A 53 -39.83 -5.80 -3.05
C ASP A 53 -40.74 -4.84 -3.85
N ARG A 54 -40.53 -3.52 -3.73
CA ARG A 54 -41.16 -2.48 -4.54
C ARG A 54 -40.58 -2.34 -5.93
N ILE A 55 -39.49 -3.04 -6.27
CA ILE A 55 -38.85 -3.00 -7.58
C ILE A 55 -39.11 -4.29 -8.31
N VAL A 56 -39.68 -4.18 -9.52
CA VAL A 56 -39.98 -5.31 -10.40
C VAL A 56 -39.31 -5.13 -11.74
N ILE A 57 -38.71 -6.19 -12.26
CA ILE A 57 -38.10 -6.22 -13.60
C ILE A 57 -39.11 -6.91 -14.56
N VAL A 58 -39.49 -6.21 -15.62
CA VAL A 58 -40.19 -6.79 -16.76
C VAL A 58 -39.14 -7.12 -17.81
N ALA A 59 -38.89 -8.41 -17.95
CA ALA A 59 -37.75 -8.92 -18.71
C ALA A 59 -38.12 -9.21 -20.16
N VAL A 60 -37.39 -8.62 -21.09
CA VAL A 60 -37.29 -9.10 -22.47
C VAL A 60 -36.41 -10.35 -22.43
N ASP A 61 -37.03 -11.48 -22.16
CA ASP A 61 -36.42 -12.80 -21.98
C ASP A 61 -36.45 -13.64 -23.27
N GLU A 62 -35.82 -14.83 -23.23
CA GLU A 62 -35.80 -15.75 -24.37
C GLU A 62 -37.22 -16.19 -24.80
N ARG A 63 -38.14 -16.33 -23.82
CA ARG A 63 -39.54 -16.72 -24.11
C ARG A 63 -40.24 -15.60 -24.88
N SER A 64 -40.13 -14.36 -24.44
CA SER A 64 -40.70 -13.22 -25.14
C SER A 64 -40.16 -13.08 -26.56
N LEU A 65 -38.86 -13.35 -26.76
CA LEU A 65 -38.23 -13.32 -28.07
C LEU A 65 -38.73 -14.45 -28.99
N SER A 66 -39.00 -15.63 -28.43
CA SER A 66 -39.50 -16.76 -29.22
C SER A 66 -40.91 -16.57 -29.73
N GLU A 67 -41.77 -15.92 -28.91
CA GLU A 67 -43.21 -15.78 -29.19
C GLU A 67 -43.50 -14.47 -29.95
N LEU A 68 -42.90 -13.34 -29.55
CA LEU A 68 -43.13 -12.04 -30.21
C LEU A 68 -42.25 -11.83 -31.45
N GLY A 69 -41.31 -12.75 -31.68
CA GLY A 69 -40.42 -12.69 -32.85
C GLY A 69 -39.18 -11.84 -32.64
N ARG A 70 -38.55 -11.54 -33.79
CA ARG A 70 -37.22 -10.90 -33.81
C ARG A 70 -37.21 -9.49 -33.21
N TRP A 71 -36.32 -9.26 -32.27
CA TRP A 71 -36.01 -7.93 -31.71
C TRP A 71 -35.32 -7.02 -32.73
N PRO A 72 -35.56 -5.69 -32.80
CA PRO A 72 -36.51 -4.94 -31.97
C PRO A 72 -37.97 -5.09 -32.44
N TRP A 73 -38.92 -5.10 -31.47
CA TRP A 73 -40.34 -5.20 -31.77
C TRP A 73 -40.93 -3.85 -32.23
N SER A 74 -42.13 -3.91 -32.85
CA SER A 74 -42.93 -2.74 -33.20
C SER A 74 -43.22 -1.88 -31.96
N ARG A 75 -43.23 -0.53 -32.15
CA ARG A 75 -43.57 0.42 -31.09
C ARG A 75 -44.97 0.20 -30.51
N GLY A 76 -45.90 -0.36 -31.30
CA GLY A 76 -47.22 -0.74 -30.83
C GLY A 76 -47.18 -1.77 -29.67
N VAL A 77 -46.25 -2.72 -29.74
CA VAL A 77 -46.05 -3.71 -28.65
C VAL A 77 -45.62 -3.03 -27.35
N HIS A 78 -44.75 -2.04 -27.46
CA HIS A 78 -44.29 -1.26 -26.29
C HIS A 78 -45.41 -0.35 -25.77
N ALA A 79 -46.24 0.21 -26.64
CA ALA A 79 -47.43 1.00 -26.27
C ALA A 79 -48.38 0.15 -25.43
N GLU A 80 -48.72 -1.05 -25.91
CA GLU A 80 -49.60 -1.99 -25.20
C GLU A 80 -49.05 -2.37 -23.81
N LEU A 81 -47.74 -2.62 -23.71
CA LEU A 81 -47.08 -2.85 -22.42
C LEU A 81 -47.28 -1.67 -21.46
N VAL A 82 -46.98 -0.43 -21.91
CA VAL A 82 -47.13 0.78 -21.09
C VAL A 82 -48.56 0.95 -20.61
N GLU A 83 -49.54 0.79 -21.50
CA GLU A 83 -50.98 0.79 -21.13
C GLU A 83 -51.35 -0.29 -20.12
N ARG A 84 -50.76 -1.49 -20.25
CA ARG A 84 -51.02 -2.60 -19.33
C ARG A 84 -50.42 -2.30 -17.93
N LEU A 85 -49.18 -1.78 -17.88
CA LEU A 85 -48.56 -1.38 -16.63
C LEU A 85 -49.29 -0.23 -15.94
N GLN A 86 -49.82 0.72 -16.71
CA GLN A 86 -50.64 1.82 -16.20
C GLN A 86 -51.96 1.25 -15.58
N ARG A 87 -52.67 0.36 -16.30
CA ARG A 87 -53.88 -0.27 -15.81
C ARG A 87 -53.64 -1.11 -14.55
N ALA A 88 -52.50 -1.78 -14.43
CA ALA A 88 -52.09 -2.51 -13.24
C ALA A 88 -51.78 -1.59 -12.05
N GLY A 89 -51.63 -0.28 -12.29
CA GLY A 89 -51.31 0.72 -11.26
C GLY A 89 -49.83 0.77 -10.89
N ALA A 90 -48.93 0.56 -11.85
CA ALA A 90 -47.48 0.71 -11.62
C ALA A 90 -47.18 2.12 -11.14
N ARG A 91 -46.34 2.24 -10.12
CA ARG A 91 -45.94 3.53 -9.53
C ARG A 91 -45.16 4.38 -10.50
N GLY A 92 -44.19 3.79 -11.19
CA GLY A 92 -43.38 4.42 -12.21
C GLY A 92 -42.76 3.35 -13.09
N VAL A 93 -42.53 3.68 -14.36
CA VAL A 93 -42.00 2.74 -15.36
C VAL A 93 -40.71 3.32 -15.95
N ALA A 94 -39.61 2.58 -15.91
CA ALA A 94 -38.41 2.88 -16.66
C ALA A 94 -38.36 1.93 -17.87
N LEU A 95 -38.63 2.45 -19.05
CA LEU A 95 -38.55 1.70 -20.29
C LEU A 95 -37.14 1.82 -20.89
N ASN A 96 -36.28 0.87 -20.51
CA ASN A 96 -34.85 0.87 -20.95
C ASN A 96 -34.72 0.31 -22.38
N VAL A 97 -35.38 0.95 -23.31
CA VAL A 97 -35.33 0.67 -24.75
C VAL A 97 -35.14 1.98 -25.49
N MET A 98 -34.17 2.02 -26.41
CA MET A 98 -33.86 3.23 -27.17
C MET A 98 -34.72 3.32 -28.42
N PHE A 99 -35.36 4.47 -28.60
CA PHE A 99 -36.23 4.79 -29.74
C PHE A 99 -35.70 6.07 -30.44
N ALA A 100 -34.48 6.04 -30.95
CA ALA A 100 -33.81 7.21 -31.50
C ALA A 100 -34.31 7.61 -32.87
N GLU A 101 -34.77 6.64 -33.67
CA GLU A 101 -35.21 6.86 -35.05
C GLU A 101 -36.69 6.52 -35.24
N PRO A 102 -37.41 7.23 -36.11
CA PRO A 102 -38.77 6.88 -36.50
C PRO A 102 -38.83 5.46 -37.09
N ALA A 103 -39.86 4.71 -36.74
CA ALA A 103 -40.16 3.41 -37.36
C ALA A 103 -40.69 3.59 -38.77
N ARG A 104 -39.82 3.44 -39.77
CA ARG A 104 -40.20 3.67 -41.20
C ARG A 104 -41.30 2.76 -41.66
N ASP A 105 -41.35 1.53 -41.14
CA ASP A 105 -42.33 0.49 -41.51
C ASP A 105 -43.56 0.52 -40.62
N ASP A 106 -43.57 1.27 -39.50
CA ASP A 106 -44.66 1.36 -38.55
C ASP A 106 -44.83 2.77 -37.93
N PRO A 107 -45.12 3.80 -38.74
CA PRO A 107 -45.34 5.17 -38.22
C PRO A 107 -46.54 5.28 -37.27
N ALA A 108 -47.51 4.39 -37.39
CA ALA A 108 -48.67 4.35 -36.50
C ALA A 108 -48.24 3.86 -35.09
N GLY A 109 -47.30 2.95 -35.01
CA GLY A 109 -46.74 2.47 -33.75
C GLY A 109 -46.02 3.56 -32.96
N ASP A 110 -45.29 4.45 -33.63
CA ASP A 110 -44.65 5.59 -32.97
C ASP A 110 -45.69 6.50 -32.30
N ALA A 111 -46.81 6.78 -33.01
CA ALA A 111 -47.91 7.61 -32.48
C ALA A 111 -48.66 6.91 -31.31
N LEU A 112 -48.84 5.60 -31.39
CA LEU A 112 -49.43 4.80 -30.31
C LEU A 112 -48.55 4.84 -29.05
N LEU A 113 -47.25 4.66 -29.21
CA LEU A 113 -46.31 4.72 -28.08
C LEU A 113 -46.30 6.12 -27.45
N ALA A 114 -46.24 7.20 -28.28
CA ALA A 114 -46.28 8.56 -27.76
C ALA A 114 -47.57 8.82 -26.96
N ARG A 115 -48.71 8.36 -27.47
CA ARG A 115 -49.98 8.46 -26.75
C ARG A 115 -49.99 7.67 -25.42
N ALA A 116 -49.55 6.42 -25.43
CA ALA A 116 -49.49 5.60 -24.23
C ALA A 116 -48.56 6.21 -23.16
N LEU A 117 -47.41 6.79 -23.56
CA LEU A 117 -46.48 7.50 -22.65
C LEU A 117 -47.16 8.73 -22.03
N ALA A 118 -47.83 9.55 -22.83
CA ALA A 118 -48.52 10.75 -22.35
C ALA A 118 -49.70 10.41 -21.41
N GLU A 119 -50.47 9.38 -21.72
CA GLU A 119 -51.55 8.90 -20.86
C GLU A 119 -51.07 8.28 -19.58
N SER A 120 -49.91 7.58 -19.58
CA SER A 120 -49.33 6.99 -18.38
C SER A 120 -48.79 8.04 -17.42
N GLY A 121 -48.16 9.08 -17.92
CA GLY A 121 -47.59 10.21 -17.16
C GLY A 121 -46.51 9.85 -16.13
N ASN A 122 -46.05 8.59 -16.10
CA ASN A 122 -45.11 8.07 -15.12
C ASN A 122 -43.99 7.21 -15.76
N THR A 123 -43.85 7.26 -17.10
CA THR A 123 -42.86 6.46 -17.82
C THR A 123 -41.66 7.30 -18.21
N VAL A 124 -40.45 6.86 -17.86
CA VAL A 124 -39.19 7.50 -18.20
C VAL A 124 -38.45 6.72 -19.29
N LEU A 125 -37.76 7.45 -20.17
CA LEU A 125 -37.02 6.91 -21.30
C LEU A 125 -35.50 7.11 -21.16
N PRO A 126 -34.65 6.27 -21.81
CA PRO A 126 -33.22 6.33 -21.70
C PRO A 126 -32.59 7.43 -22.56
N VAL A 127 -31.45 7.94 -22.09
CA VAL A 127 -30.49 8.73 -22.87
C VAL A 127 -29.15 8.03 -22.77
N MET A 128 -28.41 7.90 -23.86
CA MET A 128 -27.11 7.27 -23.85
C MET A 128 -26.07 8.09 -24.60
N ALA A 129 -24.80 7.88 -24.29
CA ALA A 129 -23.67 8.41 -25.03
C ALA A 129 -23.16 7.35 -25.99
N GLU A 130 -23.04 7.67 -27.26
CA GLU A 130 -22.45 6.78 -28.26
C GLU A 130 -21.30 7.48 -29.00
N PRO A 131 -20.21 6.77 -29.31
CA PRO A 131 -19.19 7.32 -30.19
C PRO A 131 -19.65 7.26 -31.64
N VAL A 132 -19.48 8.38 -32.39
CA VAL A 132 -19.78 8.42 -33.83
C VAL A 132 -18.92 7.41 -34.59
N GLU A 133 -17.67 7.23 -34.14
CA GLU A 133 -16.71 6.24 -34.64
C GLU A 133 -15.98 5.63 -33.43
N PRO A 134 -15.45 4.39 -33.52
CA PRO A 134 -14.70 3.77 -32.43
C PRO A 134 -13.57 4.68 -31.94
N GLY A 135 -13.65 5.15 -30.67
CA GLY A 135 -12.69 6.09 -30.08
C GLY A 135 -12.87 7.56 -30.52
N GLY A 136 -13.91 7.88 -31.28
CA GLY A 136 -14.22 9.21 -31.77
C GLY A 136 -15.02 10.07 -30.78
N MET A 137 -15.58 11.16 -31.32
CA MET A 137 -16.42 12.12 -30.61
C MET A 137 -17.72 11.44 -30.15
N LEU A 138 -18.11 11.71 -28.90
CA LEU A 138 -19.37 11.21 -28.34
C LEU A 138 -20.52 12.13 -28.77
N ILE A 139 -21.68 11.52 -29.01
CA ILE A 139 -22.97 12.20 -29.20
C ILE A 139 -23.97 11.69 -28.16
N GLU A 140 -24.95 12.51 -27.85
CA GLU A 140 -26.11 12.09 -27.06
C GLU A 140 -27.16 11.49 -28.00
N VAL A 141 -27.46 10.22 -27.75
CA VAL A 141 -28.56 9.53 -28.43
C VAL A 141 -29.77 9.60 -27.49
N MET A 142 -30.81 10.25 -28.00
CA MET A 142 -32.06 10.50 -27.31
C MET A 142 -33.22 9.85 -28.05
N PRO A 143 -34.35 9.57 -27.40
CA PRO A 143 -35.57 9.20 -28.09
C PRO A 143 -35.99 10.29 -29.12
N MET A 144 -36.76 9.89 -30.11
CA MET A 144 -37.31 10.84 -31.11
C MET A 144 -38.24 11.88 -30.43
N PRO A 145 -38.33 13.12 -30.97
CA PRO A 145 -39.00 14.26 -30.34
C PRO A 145 -40.44 13.96 -29.81
N PRO A 146 -41.34 13.29 -30.53
CA PRO A 146 -42.69 13.00 -30.02
C PRO A 146 -42.67 12.13 -28.77
N LEU A 147 -41.69 11.23 -28.60
CA LEU A 147 -41.56 10.39 -27.42
C LEU A 147 -40.92 11.16 -26.26
N ILE A 148 -40.01 12.11 -26.54
CA ILE A 148 -39.44 12.99 -25.51
C ILE A 148 -40.51 13.85 -24.87
N GLU A 149 -41.40 14.45 -25.70
CA GLU A 149 -42.49 15.31 -25.23
C GLU A 149 -43.56 14.52 -24.43
N ALA A 150 -43.76 13.25 -24.77
CA ALA A 150 -44.74 12.37 -24.13
C ALA A 150 -44.23 11.69 -22.85
N ALA A 151 -42.93 11.53 -22.71
CA ALA A 151 -42.35 10.85 -21.55
C ALA A 151 -42.41 11.72 -20.28
N ALA A 152 -42.61 11.09 -19.12
CA ALA A 152 -42.54 11.76 -17.82
C ALA A 152 -41.14 12.30 -17.48
N GLY A 153 -40.10 11.79 -18.12
CA GLY A 153 -38.73 12.24 -17.96
C GLY A 153 -37.73 11.43 -18.77
N LEU A 154 -36.50 11.92 -18.82
CA LEU A 154 -35.39 11.26 -19.47
C LEU A 154 -34.28 10.98 -18.45
N GLY A 155 -33.63 9.81 -18.57
CA GLY A 155 -32.53 9.47 -17.71
C GLY A 155 -31.39 8.74 -18.44
N HIS A 156 -30.14 9.07 -18.14
CA HIS A 156 -29.02 8.37 -18.74
C HIS A 156 -28.88 6.93 -18.22
N VAL A 157 -28.46 6.03 -19.11
CA VAL A 157 -28.23 4.61 -18.84
C VAL A 157 -26.74 4.25 -18.83
N ASP A 158 -25.89 5.21 -18.51
CA ASP A 158 -24.45 5.03 -18.45
C ASP A 158 -24.04 4.11 -17.29
N ALA A 159 -23.43 2.97 -17.59
CA ALA A 159 -22.86 2.06 -16.61
C ALA A 159 -21.36 2.31 -16.48
N ALA A 160 -20.91 2.63 -15.29
CA ALA A 160 -19.50 2.88 -15.03
C ALA A 160 -18.75 1.56 -14.80
N ILE A 161 -17.87 1.22 -15.73
CA ILE A 161 -17.05 0.02 -15.68
C ILE A 161 -15.62 0.42 -15.27
N ASP A 162 -15.08 -0.28 -14.27
CA ASP A 162 -13.70 -0.09 -13.81
C ASP A 162 -12.67 -0.65 -14.81
N ARG A 163 -11.39 -0.35 -14.55
CA ARG A 163 -10.25 -0.82 -15.38
C ARG A 163 -10.11 -2.34 -15.47
N ASP A 164 -10.71 -3.08 -14.54
CA ASP A 164 -10.75 -4.55 -14.50
C ASP A 164 -12.01 -5.13 -15.15
N GLY A 165 -12.86 -4.30 -15.74
CA GLY A 165 -14.10 -4.72 -16.39
C GLY A 165 -15.28 -4.92 -15.47
N ILE A 166 -15.15 -4.59 -14.18
CA ILE A 166 -16.20 -4.78 -13.16
C ILE A 166 -16.96 -3.47 -12.94
N ALA A 167 -18.29 -3.52 -12.96
CA ALA A 167 -19.16 -2.40 -12.64
C ALA A 167 -19.39 -2.33 -11.13
N ARG A 168 -18.78 -1.33 -10.47
CA ARG A 168 -18.92 -1.05 -9.03
C ARG A 168 -19.61 0.26 -8.74
N HIS A 169 -19.62 1.15 -9.72
CA HIS A 169 -19.96 2.56 -9.59
C HIS A 169 -21.18 2.91 -10.40
N ALA A 170 -21.87 3.95 -9.96
CA ALA A 170 -22.83 4.67 -10.76
C ALA A 170 -22.63 6.17 -10.57
N TYR A 171 -23.01 6.93 -11.57
CA TYR A 171 -23.08 8.38 -11.52
C TYR A 171 -24.54 8.79 -11.60
N LEU A 172 -25.01 9.61 -10.67
CA LEU A 172 -26.42 9.97 -10.62
C LEU A 172 -26.77 11.10 -11.58
N ARG A 173 -25.75 11.79 -12.10
CA ARG A 173 -25.88 12.74 -13.21
C ARG A 173 -24.76 12.53 -14.21
N ALA A 174 -25.10 12.62 -15.50
CA ALA A 174 -24.13 12.60 -16.59
C ALA A 174 -24.66 13.40 -17.78
N GLY A 175 -23.80 13.69 -18.76
CA GLY A 175 -24.21 14.39 -20.01
C GLY A 175 -23.02 14.93 -20.76
N LEU A 176 -23.25 15.35 -22.00
CA LEU A 176 -22.22 15.91 -22.88
C LEU A 176 -21.90 17.36 -22.49
N GLY A 177 -20.64 17.67 -22.26
CA GLY A 177 -20.18 19.00 -21.82
C GLY A 177 -20.54 19.36 -20.38
N SER A 178 -21.63 18.82 -19.84
CA SER A 178 -22.06 18.99 -18.43
C SER A 178 -22.94 17.82 -17.98
N ALA A 179 -22.95 17.53 -16.68
CA ALA A 179 -23.75 16.42 -16.11
C ALA A 179 -25.22 16.86 -15.89
N HIS A 180 -25.97 17.08 -16.96
CA HIS A 180 -27.32 17.61 -16.92
C HIS A 180 -28.42 16.53 -16.86
N TRP A 181 -28.17 15.33 -17.40
CA TRP A 181 -29.13 14.24 -17.34
C TRP A 181 -29.09 13.55 -15.97
N PRO A 182 -30.22 13.34 -15.29
CA PRO A 182 -30.29 12.40 -14.16
C PRO A 182 -30.04 10.97 -14.67
N SER A 183 -29.59 10.05 -13.80
CA SER A 183 -29.61 8.62 -14.12
C SER A 183 -31.03 8.11 -14.27
N LEU A 184 -31.23 7.02 -15.01
CA LEU A 184 -32.55 6.43 -15.21
C LEU A 184 -33.28 6.17 -13.88
N ALA A 185 -32.55 5.72 -12.86
CA ALA A 185 -33.07 5.49 -11.51
C ALA A 185 -33.52 6.80 -10.82
N VAL A 186 -32.76 7.88 -10.98
CA VAL A 186 -33.14 9.20 -10.43
C VAL A 186 -34.36 9.74 -11.17
N ALA A 187 -34.35 9.70 -12.51
CA ALA A 187 -35.49 10.13 -13.32
C ALA A 187 -36.77 9.41 -12.91
N LEU A 188 -36.70 8.08 -12.67
CA LEU A 188 -37.81 7.29 -12.23
C LEU A 188 -38.35 7.68 -10.83
N LEU A 189 -37.45 7.98 -9.89
CA LEU A 189 -37.85 8.45 -8.56
C LEU A 189 -38.50 9.85 -8.61
N ASP A 190 -38.03 10.71 -9.52
CA ASP A 190 -38.53 12.10 -9.66
C ASP A 190 -39.96 12.15 -10.27
N THR A 191 -40.43 11.11 -10.99
CA THR A 191 -41.81 11.05 -11.51
C THR A 191 -42.87 11.16 -10.41
N HIS A 192 -42.53 10.79 -9.18
CA HIS A 192 -43.46 10.77 -8.04
C HIS A 192 -43.20 11.91 -7.02
N ALA A 193 -41.99 12.42 -6.96
CA ALA A 193 -41.63 13.41 -5.94
C ALA A 193 -42.06 14.86 -6.30
N GLY A 194 -42.70 15.06 -7.47
CA GLY A 194 -42.81 16.39 -8.07
C GLY A 194 -41.42 16.88 -8.46
N THR A 195 -41.31 17.86 -9.34
CA THR A 195 -40.06 18.46 -9.79
C THR A 195 -39.30 19.16 -8.66
N ASP A 196 -38.96 18.43 -7.60
CA ASP A 196 -38.07 18.92 -6.56
C ASP A 196 -36.63 18.81 -7.10
N ALA A 197 -36.32 19.72 -8.06
CA ALA A 197 -34.98 19.85 -8.64
C ALA A 197 -33.91 20.12 -7.58
N ASP A 198 -34.31 20.42 -6.35
CA ASP A 198 -33.48 20.69 -5.18
C ASP A 198 -33.26 19.47 -4.28
N ARG A 199 -33.77 18.28 -4.62
CA ARG A 199 -33.44 17.08 -3.86
C ARG A 199 -31.94 16.88 -3.83
N ALA A 200 -31.35 16.97 -2.66
CA ALA A 200 -29.93 16.74 -2.48
C ALA A 200 -29.58 15.29 -2.83
N LEU A 201 -29.09 15.07 -4.07
CA LEU A 201 -28.64 13.75 -4.49
C LEU A 201 -27.41 13.35 -3.68
N PRO A 202 -27.35 12.06 -3.25
CA PRO A 202 -26.14 11.54 -2.64
C PRO A 202 -24.99 11.49 -3.65
N GLY A 203 -23.80 11.16 -3.17
CA GLY A 203 -22.63 10.94 -4.04
C GLY A 203 -21.55 12.00 -3.94
N LEU A 204 -20.37 11.60 -4.34
CA LEU A 204 -19.20 12.48 -4.37
C LEU A 204 -19.28 13.38 -5.61
N ARG A 205 -19.24 14.68 -5.37
CA ARG A 205 -19.18 15.68 -6.44
C ARG A 205 -17.73 15.99 -6.80
N ASP A 206 -17.45 16.10 -8.08
CA ASP A 206 -16.15 16.58 -8.59
C ASP A 206 -16.28 18.00 -9.15
N PRO A 207 -15.94 19.03 -8.36
CA PRO A 207 -16.07 20.42 -8.79
C PRO A 207 -15.15 20.80 -9.96
N ARG A 208 -14.10 20.01 -10.24
CA ARG A 208 -13.16 20.27 -11.35
C ARG A 208 -13.74 19.95 -12.71
N ARG A 209 -14.78 19.11 -12.77
CA ARG A 209 -15.44 18.70 -14.02
C ARG A 209 -16.47 19.70 -14.56
N ARG A 210 -16.66 20.84 -13.89
CA ARG A 210 -17.59 21.89 -14.36
C ARG A 210 -17.14 22.61 -15.63
N GLN A 211 -15.91 22.40 -16.11
CA GLN A 211 -15.33 23.01 -17.31
C GLN A 211 -14.85 21.92 -18.29
N ALA A 212 -15.68 20.94 -18.57
CA ALA A 212 -15.37 19.92 -19.55
C ALA A 212 -15.46 20.47 -21.00
N ALA A 213 -14.71 19.84 -21.91
CA ALA A 213 -14.86 20.14 -23.33
C ALA A 213 -16.30 19.82 -23.82
N PRO A 214 -16.87 20.55 -24.78
CA PRO A 214 -18.26 20.37 -25.21
C PRO A 214 -18.62 18.93 -25.62
N TYR A 215 -17.67 18.16 -26.10
CA TYR A 215 -17.87 16.79 -26.60
C TYR A 215 -17.36 15.71 -25.61
N GLN A 216 -17.15 16.10 -24.37
CA GLN A 216 -16.75 15.15 -23.31
C GLN A 216 -17.96 14.73 -22.50
N TRP A 217 -18.15 13.42 -22.33
CA TRP A 217 -19.15 12.90 -21.41
C TRP A 217 -18.73 13.16 -19.96
N VAL A 218 -19.49 13.99 -19.28
CA VAL A 218 -19.24 14.42 -17.89
C VAL A 218 -20.11 13.60 -16.97
N ARG A 219 -19.53 13.14 -15.85
CA ARG A 219 -20.20 12.35 -14.83
C ARG A 219 -20.08 13.05 -13.48
N ASP A 220 -21.15 13.13 -12.70
CA ASP A 220 -21.19 13.75 -11.36
C ASP A 220 -22.05 12.90 -10.40
N HIS A 221 -21.98 13.22 -9.11
CA HIS A 221 -22.63 12.46 -8.04
C HIS A 221 -22.25 10.97 -8.05
N HIS A 222 -20.95 10.72 -7.87
CA HIS A 222 -20.37 9.39 -7.87
C HIS A 222 -20.80 8.59 -6.64
N ILE A 223 -21.40 7.44 -6.85
CA ILE A 223 -21.72 6.46 -5.81
C ILE A 223 -21.13 5.09 -6.16
N MET A 224 -20.96 4.26 -5.17
CA MET A 224 -20.68 2.83 -5.32
C MET A 224 -21.97 2.06 -4.97
N ILE A 225 -22.23 1.02 -5.74
CA ILE A 225 -23.50 0.27 -5.67
C ILE A 225 -23.36 -0.88 -4.66
N PRO A 226 -24.17 -0.92 -3.62
CA PRO A 226 -24.32 -2.11 -2.78
C PRO A 226 -25.26 -3.10 -3.47
N PHE A 227 -24.70 -3.97 -4.31
CA PHE A 227 -25.49 -4.91 -5.11
C PHE A 227 -26.29 -5.87 -4.25
N ALA A 228 -27.54 -6.15 -4.66
CA ALA A 228 -28.31 -7.29 -4.23
C ALA A 228 -27.80 -8.56 -4.93
N PRO A 229 -28.00 -9.76 -4.36
CA PRO A 229 -27.70 -11.02 -5.04
C PRO A 229 -28.37 -11.10 -6.42
N HIS A 230 -27.70 -11.74 -7.38
CA HIS A 230 -28.27 -11.93 -8.73
C HIS A 230 -29.60 -12.63 -8.65
N GLY A 231 -30.61 -12.11 -9.39
CA GLY A 231 -31.95 -12.65 -9.40
C GLY A 231 -32.76 -12.40 -8.13
N ALA A 232 -32.32 -11.54 -7.22
CA ALA A 232 -33.06 -11.23 -5.99
C ALA A 232 -34.27 -10.33 -6.24
N PHE A 233 -34.31 -9.56 -7.32
CA PHE A 233 -35.45 -8.74 -7.68
C PHE A 233 -36.58 -9.61 -8.27
N ALA A 234 -37.82 -9.25 -7.98
CA ALA A 234 -38.96 -9.86 -8.64
C ALA A 234 -38.86 -9.63 -10.16
N GLN A 235 -38.91 -10.71 -10.93
CA GLN A 235 -38.82 -10.66 -12.38
C GLN A 235 -40.02 -11.34 -13.00
N VAL A 236 -40.64 -10.70 -13.99
CA VAL A 236 -41.75 -11.23 -14.80
C VAL A 236 -41.41 -11.12 -16.27
N SER A 237 -41.92 -12.07 -17.08
CA SER A 237 -41.71 -12.02 -18.53
C SER A 237 -42.47 -10.85 -19.14
N TYR A 238 -41.87 -10.21 -20.13
CA TYR A 238 -42.52 -9.15 -20.93
C TYR A 238 -43.82 -9.68 -21.56
N LEU A 239 -43.78 -10.89 -22.11
CA LEU A 239 -44.95 -11.55 -22.71
C LEU A 239 -46.08 -11.78 -21.69
N ASP A 240 -45.76 -12.25 -20.49
CA ASP A 240 -46.76 -12.52 -19.46
C ASP A 240 -47.49 -11.22 -19.02
N VAL A 241 -46.80 -10.07 -19.03
CA VAL A 241 -47.43 -8.78 -18.76
C VAL A 241 -48.36 -8.38 -19.91
N LEU A 242 -47.96 -8.56 -21.18
CA LEU A 242 -48.80 -8.28 -22.35
C LEU A 242 -50.09 -9.15 -22.34
N ASP A 243 -49.93 -10.46 -22.13
CA ASP A 243 -51.05 -11.42 -22.12
C ASP A 243 -51.97 -11.24 -20.90
N GLY A 244 -51.54 -10.41 -19.93
CA GLY A 244 -52.30 -10.19 -18.70
C GLY A 244 -52.34 -11.40 -17.77
N THR A 245 -51.41 -12.30 -17.86
CA THR A 245 -51.26 -13.48 -16.99
C THR A 245 -50.58 -13.15 -15.66
N VAL A 246 -49.87 -12.01 -15.59
CA VAL A 246 -49.27 -11.50 -14.34
C VAL A 246 -50.34 -10.90 -13.46
N ASP A 247 -50.35 -11.26 -12.18
CA ASP A 247 -51.23 -10.63 -11.18
C ASP A 247 -50.89 -9.14 -11.04
N ASP A 248 -51.88 -8.28 -11.24
CA ASP A 248 -51.76 -6.83 -11.08
C ASP A 248 -51.21 -6.41 -9.70
N ALA A 249 -51.39 -7.23 -8.66
CA ALA A 249 -50.87 -7.00 -7.33
C ALA A 249 -49.34 -7.00 -7.29
N LEU A 250 -48.66 -7.70 -8.21
CA LEU A 250 -47.20 -7.69 -8.36
C LEU A 250 -46.68 -6.40 -8.97
N LEU A 251 -47.53 -5.65 -9.68
CA LEU A 251 -47.14 -4.42 -10.41
C LEU A 251 -47.65 -3.16 -9.71
N ARG A 252 -48.72 -3.29 -8.92
CA ARG A 252 -49.38 -2.15 -8.27
C ARG A 252 -48.51 -1.48 -7.25
N ASP A 253 -48.37 -0.16 -7.38
CA ASP A 253 -47.52 0.71 -6.54
C ASP A 253 -46.03 0.28 -6.50
N ARG A 254 -45.58 -0.37 -7.60
CA ARG A 254 -44.17 -0.80 -7.77
C ARG A 254 -43.47 0.06 -8.81
N TRP A 255 -42.14 0.22 -8.63
CA TRP A 255 -41.27 0.70 -9.68
C TRP A 255 -40.94 -0.44 -10.63
N VAL A 256 -41.24 -0.25 -11.89
CA VAL A 256 -41.08 -1.27 -12.93
C VAL A 256 -39.94 -0.85 -13.87
N LEU A 257 -38.92 -1.70 -14.00
CA LEU A 257 -37.88 -1.54 -14.98
C LEU A 257 -38.06 -2.54 -16.11
N VAL A 258 -38.29 -2.04 -17.31
CA VAL A 258 -38.46 -2.85 -18.52
C VAL A 258 -37.17 -2.85 -19.33
N GLY A 259 -36.66 -4.02 -19.66
CA GLY A 259 -35.48 -4.09 -20.53
C GLY A 259 -34.96 -5.51 -20.79
N ALA A 260 -33.94 -5.61 -21.61
CA ALA A 260 -33.36 -6.86 -22.04
C ALA A 260 -32.71 -7.63 -20.88
N THR A 261 -32.95 -8.93 -20.84
CA THR A 261 -32.29 -9.88 -19.96
C THR A 261 -31.79 -11.12 -20.71
N ALA A 262 -32.30 -11.33 -21.95
CA ALA A 262 -31.89 -12.44 -22.80
C ALA A 262 -30.43 -12.27 -23.28
N ALA A 263 -29.67 -13.38 -23.25
CA ALA A 263 -28.26 -13.42 -23.54
C ALA A 263 -27.86 -12.96 -24.99
N GLY A 264 -28.82 -12.95 -25.93
CA GLY A 264 -28.56 -12.49 -27.30
C GLY A 264 -28.68 -10.98 -27.52
N ILE A 265 -29.29 -10.25 -26.58
CA ILE A 265 -29.54 -8.81 -26.69
C ILE A 265 -28.71 -8.02 -25.67
N ASP A 266 -28.58 -8.53 -24.44
CA ASP A 266 -27.77 -7.93 -23.38
C ASP A 266 -26.46 -8.69 -23.18
N GLN A 267 -25.32 -7.99 -23.28
CA GLN A 267 -24.00 -8.59 -23.03
C GLN A 267 -23.73 -8.82 -21.55
N GLY A 268 -24.53 -8.23 -20.68
CA GLY A 268 -24.40 -8.28 -19.24
C GLY A 268 -23.12 -7.65 -18.69
N LEU A 269 -23.17 -7.23 -17.43
CA LEU A 269 -22.10 -6.58 -16.69
C LEU A 269 -21.49 -7.53 -15.65
N LEU A 270 -20.17 -7.48 -15.48
CA LEU A 270 -19.52 -8.10 -14.34
C LEU A 270 -19.65 -7.18 -13.13
N THR A 271 -20.03 -7.73 -11.98
CA THR A 271 -20.15 -7.00 -10.71
C THR A 271 -19.33 -7.68 -9.61
N PRO A 272 -19.08 -7.04 -8.47
CA PRO A 272 -18.36 -7.65 -7.35
C PRO A 272 -18.95 -8.98 -6.88
N LEU A 273 -20.25 -9.19 -7.06
CA LEU A 273 -20.96 -10.40 -6.61
C LEU A 273 -21.04 -11.51 -7.68
N THR A 274 -20.73 -11.21 -8.94
CA THR A 274 -20.80 -12.23 -10.01
C THR A 274 -19.76 -13.33 -9.88
N GLY A 275 -18.57 -13.04 -9.35
CA GLY A 275 -17.55 -14.03 -8.94
C GLY A 275 -17.17 -15.13 -9.95
N GLY A 276 -17.64 -15.13 -11.16
CA GLY A 276 -17.53 -16.22 -12.16
C GLY A 276 -18.89 -16.86 -12.49
N GLY A 277 -19.96 -16.37 -11.87
CA GLY A 277 -21.36 -16.70 -12.20
C GLY A 277 -21.90 -15.90 -13.40
N PRO A 278 -23.22 -15.95 -13.63
CA PRO A 278 -23.87 -15.22 -14.72
C PRO A 278 -23.67 -13.72 -14.57
N ARG A 279 -23.52 -13.03 -15.69
CA ARG A 279 -23.42 -11.58 -15.74
C ARG A 279 -24.75 -10.94 -15.38
N LEU A 280 -24.68 -9.77 -14.75
CA LEU A 280 -25.86 -8.99 -14.40
C LEU A 280 -26.38 -8.25 -15.65
N SER A 281 -27.68 -8.31 -15.93
CA SER A 281 -28.24 -7.52 -17.03
C SER A 281 -28.14 -6.02 -16.77
N ALA A 282 -28.09 -5.21 -17.84
CA ALA A 282 -28.12 -3.75 -17.71
C ALA A 282 -29.37 -3.28 -16.95
N THR A 283 -30.49 -3.95 -17.15
CA THR A 283 -31.74 -3.65 -16.42
C THR A 283 -31.61 -3.91 -14.93
N GLU A 284 -31.02 -5.04 -14.55
CA GLU A 284 -30.79 -5.39 -13.15
C GLU A 284 -29.73 -4.49 -12.50
N TYR A 285 -28.74 -4.00 -13.27
CA TYR A 285 -27.82 -2.97 -12.80
C TYR A 285 -28.56 -1.68 -12.41
N HIS A 286 -29.47 -1.18 -13.27
CA HIS A 286 -30.29 0.00 -12.95
C HIS A 286 -31.26 -0.26 -11.80
N ALA A 287 -31.77 -1.47 -11.64
CA ALA A 287 -32.57 -1.88 -10.48
C ALA A 287 -31.75 -1.79 -9.18
N ASN A 288 -30.48 -2.19 -9.20
CA ASN A 288 -29.58 -2.03 -8.04
C ASN A 288 -29.28 -0.56 -7.72
N VAL A 289 -29.11 0.29 -8.73
CA VAL A 289 -28.96 1.75 -8.51
C VAL A 289 -30.23 2.32 -7.87
N LEU A 290 -31.39 1.96 -8.39
CA LEU A 290 -32.68 2.37 -7.83
C LEU A 290 -32.85 1.88 -6.39
N ASN A 291 -32.54 0.62 -6.11
CA ASN A 291 -32.57 0.03 -4.77
C ASN A 291 -31.70 0.79 -3.78
N ALA A 292 -30.46 1.11 -4.19
CA ALA A 292 -29.53 1.88 -3.36
C ALA A 292 -30.06 3.28 -3.02
N LEU A 293 -30.73 3.94 -3.98
CA LEU A 293 -31.28 5.29 -3.81
C LEU A 293 -32.57 5.29 -2.98
N ALA A 294 -33.50 4.39 -3.31
CA ALA A 294 -34.79 4.31 -2.64
C ALA A 294 -34.68 3.99 -1.14
N ASN A 295 -33.63 3.22 -0.77
CA ASN A 295 -33.38 2.80 0.61
C ASN A 295 -32.27 3.64 1.30
N GLY A 296 -31.74 4.68 0.66
CA GLY A 296 -30.67 5.51 1.21
C GLY A 296 -29.37 4.74 1.49
N GLN A 297 -29.12 3.70 0.70
CA GLN A 297 -28.01 2.77 0.93
C GLN A 297 -26.81 2.98 -0.01
N ALA A 298 -26.84 4.01 -0.86
CA ALA A 298 -25.74 4.36 -1.73
C ALA A 298 -24.44 4.55 -0.93
N ILE A 299 -23.37 3.90 -1.36
CA ILE A 299 -22.06 4.02 -0.74
C ILE A 299 -21.32 5.17 -1.43
N ILE A 300 -20.80 6.11 -0.64
CA ILE A 300 -20.11 7.30 -1.17
C ILE A 300 -18.61 7.08 -1.03
N PRO A 301 -17.82 7.22 -2.12
CA PRO A 301 -16.36 7.26 -2.00
C PRO A 301 -15.95 8.36 -1.03
N PHE A 302 -15.04 8.04 -0.09
CA PHE A 302 -14.64 9.01 0.92
C PHE A 302 -13.96 10.22 0.26
N PRO A 303 -14.35 11.48 0.60
CA PRO A 303 -13.86 12.66 -0.09
C PRO A 303 -12.32 12.78 -0.06
N GLY A 304 -11.70 13.07 -1.21
CA GLY A 304 -10.25 13.07 -1.38
C GLY A 304 -9.44 13.76 -0.27
N PRO A 305 -9.74 15.02 0.13
CA PRO A 305 -9.01 15.66 1.22
C PRO A 305 -9.14 14.95 2.56
N ARG A 306 -10.35 14.44 2.87
CA ARG A 306 -10.61 13.68 4.12
C ARG A 306 -9.96 12.29 4.08
N GLN A 307 -9.95 11.65 2.90
CA GLN A 307 -9.25 10.38 2.65
C GLN A 307 -7.76 10.53 2.97
N TRP A 308 -7.11 11.59 2.49
CA TRP A 308 -5.70 11.86 2.75
C TRP A 308 -5.43 12.11 4.23
N LEU A 309 -6.22 12.96 4.87
CA LEU A 309 -6.06 13.27 6.29
C LEU A 309 -6.17 12.03 7.17
N LEU A 310 -7.20 11.20 6.94
CA LEU A 310 -7.41 9.97 7.72
C LEU A 310 -6.30 8.95 7.47
N ALA A 311 -5.94 8.72 6.21
CA ALA A 311 -4.88 7.78 5.83
C ALA A 311 -3.51 8.17 6.45
N ILE A 312 -3.15 9.47 6.40
CA ILE A 312 -1.92 9.99 7.01
C ILE A 312 -1.99 9.88 8.54
N ALA A 313 -3.12 10.25 9.15
CA ALA A 313 -3.28 10.16 10.60
C ALA A 313 -3.08 8.72 11.11
N LEU A 314 -3.69 7.74 10.44
CA LEU A 314 -3.53 6.32 10.76
C LEU A 314 -2.10 5.83 10.51
N ALA A 315 -1.45 6.25 9.42
CA ALA A 315 -0.07 5.88 9.13
C ALA A 315 0.95 6.45 10.14
N LEU A 316 0.66 7.62 10.73
CA LEU A 316 1.50 8.25 11.75
C LEU A 316 1.24 7.75 13.18
N LEU A 317 0.13 7.05 13.41
CA LEU A 317 -0.27 6.59 14.74
C LEU A 317 0.80 5.75 15.44
N PRO A 318 1.55 4.83 14.79
CA PRO A 318 2.64 4.11 15.43
C PRO A 318 3.75 5.01 15.96
N LEU A 319 4.07 6.13 15.29
CA LEU A 319 5.08 7.09 15.75
C LEU A 319 4.65 7.81 17.04
N ALA A 320 3.33 8.03 17.21
CA ALA A 320 2.76 8.64 18.41
C ALA A 320 2.68 7.61 19.56
N LEU A 321 2.26 6.39 19.28
CA LEU A 321 2.08 5.34 20.28
C LEU A 321 3.39 4.70 20.74
N TYR A 322 4.42 4.66 19.87
CA TYR A 322 5.69 4.05 20.21
C TYR A 322 6.56 5.00 21.03
N SER A 323 6.75 4.65 22.30
CA SER A 323 7.69 5.29 23.23
C SER A 323 8.60 4.21 23.82
N GLU A 324 9.88 4.54 24.04
CA GLU A 324 10.83 3.63 24.74
C GLU A 324 10.38 3.27 26.15
N ARG A 325 9.49 4.07 26.74
CA ARG A 325 8.86 3.84 28.06
C ARG A 325 7.51 3.14 27.98
N SER A 326 7.02 2.85 26.77
CA SER A 326 5.72 2.19 26.59
C SER A 326 5.76 0.75 27.11
N PRO A 327 4.70 0.27 27.77
CA PRO A 327 4.57 -1.14 28.13
C PRO A 327 4.59 -2.08 26.91
N TRP A 328 4.34 -1.54 25.72
CA TRP A 328 4.38 -2.24 24.43
C TRP A 328 5.84 -2.43 23.97
N ARG A 329 6.56 -3.31 24.67
CA ARG A 329 7.97 -3.65 24.34
C ARG A 329 8.15 -4.31 22.97
N ARG A 330 7.06 -4.71 22.30
CA ARG A 330 7.07 -5.42 21.03
C ARG A 330 6.44 -4.52 19.93
N PRO A 331 7.23 -3.80 19.14
CA PRO A 331 6.74 -2.84 18.13
C PRO A 331 5.80 -3.46 17.10
N TRP A 332 6.01 -4.74 16.77
CA TRP A 332 5.12 -5.43 15.84
C TRP A 332 3.65 -5.41 16.30
N ILE A 333 3.40 -5.42 17.62
CA ILE A 333 2.04 -5.34 18.18
C ILE A 333 1.41 -3.98 17.83
N VAL A 334 2.17 -2.89 17.96
CA VAL A 334 1.67 -1.54 17.62
C VAL A 334 1.30 -1.47 16.14
N PHE A 335 2.18 -1.94 15.25
CA PHE A 335 1.89 -1.96 13.81
C PHE A 335 0.70 -2.85 13.48
N ALA A 336 0.61 -4.04 14.08
CA ALA A 336 -0.50 -4.98 13.88
C ALA A 336 -1.84 -4.41 14.37
N VAL A 337 -1.86 -3.78 15.55
CA VAL A 337 -3.07 -3.16 16.11
C VAL A 337 -3.53 -1.98 15.24
N VAL A 338 -2.61 -1.13 14.78
CA VAL A 338 -2.97 -0.01 13.90
C VAL A 338 -3.45 -0.52 12.53
N ALA A 339 -2.82 -1.55 11.98
CA ALA A 339 -3.27 -2.16 10.72
C ALA A 339 -4.67 -2.79 10.85
N ALA A 340 -4.90 -3.57 11.91
CA ALA A 340 -6.21 -4.14 12.20
C ALA A 340 -7.26 -3.05 12.47
N GLY A 341 -6.89 -2.00 13.21
CA GLY A 341 -7.74 -0.82 13.44
C GLY A 341 -8.10 -0.08 12.15
N THR A 342 -7.16 0.01 11.21
CA THR A 342 -7.42 0.61 9.88
C THR A 342 -8.45 -0.20 9.09
N LEU A 343 -8.31 -1.53 9.05
CA LEU A 343 -9.27 -2.41 8.39
C LEU A 343 -10.64 -2.39 9.08
N LEU A 344 -10.66 -2.39 10.40
CA LEU A 344 -11.90 -2.29 11.17
C LEU A 344 -12.59 -0.93 10.93
N CYS A 345 -11.83 0.17 10.93
CA CYS A 345 -12.35 1.50 10.61
C CYS A 345 -12.97 1.52 9.22
N CYS A 346 -12.28 0.95 8.21
CA CYS A 346 -12.80 0.80 6.85
C CYS A 346 -14.12 0.02 6.82
N ALA A 347 -14.19 -1.14 7.48
CA ALA A 347 -15.37 -1.98 7.53
C ALA A 347 -16.56 -1.28 8.24
N LEU A 348 -16.30 -0.58 9.35
CA LEU A 348 -17.32 0.19 10.07
C LEU A 348 -17.83 1.38 9.26
N MET A 349 -16.93 2.11 8.58
CA MET A 349 -17.30 3.20 7.68
C MET A 349 -18.18 2.70 6.52
N LEU A 350 -17.82 1.57 5.93
CA LEU A 350 -18.60 0.94 4.87
C LEU A 350 -19.98 0.49 5.38
N ARG A 351 -20.04 -0.22 6.51
CA ARG A 351 -21.27 -0.85 7.02
C ARG A 351 -22.27 0.14 7.59
N TYR A 352 -21.81 1.12 8.36
CA TYR A 352 -22.66 2.04 9.11
C TYR A 352 -22.63 3.48 8.55
N GLY A 353 -21.48 3.93 8.07
CA GLY A 353 -21.32 5.28 7.53
C GLY A 353 -21.67 5.40 6.05
N ARG A 354 -21.77 4.29 5.33
CA ARG A 354 -21.93 4.27 3.87
C ARG A 354 -20.85 5.05 3.13
N TYR A 355 -19.62 5.02 3.67
CA TYR A 355 -18.45 5.61 3.03
C TYR A 355 -17.41 4.54 2.73
N TRP A 356 -16.83 4.62 1.53
CA TRP A 356 -15.71 3.78 1.13
C TRP A 356 -14.38 4.51 1.37
N PHE A 357 -13.63 4.07 2.38
CA PHE A 357 -12.27 4.51 2.67
C PHE A 357 -11.26 3.51 2.10
N GLN A 358 -10.28 3.97 1.31
CA GLN A 358 -9.21 3.12 0.73
C GLN A 358 -8.12 2.85 1.78
N PRO A 359 -8.04 1.64 2.36
CA PRO A 359 -7.12 1.34 3.46
C PRO A 359 -5.70 1.02 3.01
N THR A 360 -5.51 0.53 1.78
CA THR A 360 -4.24 -0.06 1.33
C THR A 360 -3.05 0.90 1.33
N PRO A 361 -3.16 2.19 0.96
CA PRO A 361 -2.05 3.13 1.07
C PRO A 361 -1.50 3.24 2.50
N THR A 362 -2.41 3.28 3.49
CA THR A 362 -2.04 3.29 4.91
C THR A 362 -1.34 1.99 5.30
N LEU A 363 -1.90 0.83 4.94
CA LEU A 363 -1.35 -0.49 5.25
C LEU A 363 0.04 -0.70 4.62
N ALA A 364 0.23 -0.24 3.38
CA ALA A 364 1.52 -0.32 2.68
C ALA A 364 2.61 0.49 3.40
N VAL A 365 2.29 1.72 3.82
CA VAL A 365 3.24 2.57 4.56
C VAL A 365 3.53 2.00 5.95
N LEU A 366 2.54 1.43 6.64
CA LEU A 366 2.74 0.73 7.91
C LEU A 366 3.67 -0.47 7.74
N ALA A 367 3.45 -1.31 6.72
CA ALA A 367 4.30 -2.47 6.43
C ALA A 367 5.74 -2.05 6.11
N ALA A 368 5.94 -1.05 5.24
CA ALA A 368 7.26 -0.50 4.91
C ALA A 368 7.97 0.07 6.15
N GLY A 369 7.25 0.79 7.00
CA GLY A 369 7.75 1.34 8.26
C GLY A 369 8.21 0.23 9.22
N TYR A 370 7.44 -0.84 9.35
CA TYR A 370 7.81 -2.00 10.17
C TYR A 370 9.06 -2.70 9.64
N VAL A 371 9.15 -2.93 8.33
CA VAL A 371 10.34 -3.53 7.69
C VAL A 371 11.58 -2.67 7.91
N ALA A 372 11.48 -1.36 7.66
CA ALA A 372 12.59 -0.42 7.88
C ALA A 372 13.05 -0.41 9.34
N TRP A 373 12.12 -0.42 10.28
CA TRP A 373 12.41 -0.51 11.71
C TRP A 373 13.14 -1.82 12.06
N THR A 374 12.64 -2.96 11.58
CA THR A 374 13.24 -4.29 11.82
C THR A 374 14.66 -4.35 11.28
N LEU A 375 14.89 -3.88 10.05
CA LEU A 375 16.22 -3.83 9.43
C LEU A 375 17.19 -2.92 10.22
N SER A 376 16.70 -1.78 10.72
CA SER A 376 17.52 -0.88 11.54
C SER A 376 17.95 -1.54 12.86
N ARG A 377 17.06 -2.29 13.50
CA ARG A 377 17.34 -3.04 14.73
C ARG A 377 18.33 -4.18 14.51
N LEU A 378 18.17 -4.92 13.40
CA LEU A 378 19.13 -5.98 13.04
C LEU A 378 20.52 -5.42 12.81
N ARG A 379 20.65 -4.30 12.07
CA ARG A 379 21.94 -3.62 11.86
C ARG A 379 22.55 -3.13 13.16
N GLN A 380 21.76 -2.59 14.07
CA GLN A 380 22.24 -2.14 15.38
C GLN A 380 22.73 -3.32 16.22
N SER A 381 21.99 -4.42 16.26
CA SER A 381 22.37 -5.66 16.96
C SER A 381 23.66 -6.24 16.40
N GLN A 382 23.82 -6.28 15.08
CA GLN A 382 25.05 -6.74 14.44
C GLN A 382 26.26 -5.85 14.79
N ARG A 383 26.09 -4.53 14.80
CA ARG A 383 27.17 -3.60 15.21
C ARG A 383 27.59 -3.82 16.65
N GLN A 384 26.65 -4.02 17.57
CA GLN A 384 26.94 -4.32 18.98
C GLN A 384 27.60 -5.69 19.17
N ALA A 385 27.29 -6.66 18.33
CA ALA A 385 27.90 -8.00 18.36
C ALA A 385 29.35 -8.03 17.84
N HIS A 386 29.84 -6.98 17.18
CA HIS A 386 31.15 -6.95 16.51
C HIS A 386 32.15 -5.95 17.11
N SER A 387 31.73 -5.08 18.04
CA SER A 387 32.60 -4.09 18.68
C SER A 387 32.72 -4.29 20.20
N ASP A 388 33.87 -3.96 20.75
CA ASP A 388 34.09 -3.88 22.20
C ASP A 388 33.45 -2.63 22.79
N ALA A 389 32.73 -2.77 23.90
CA ALA A 389 31.96 -1.69 24.50
C ALA A 389 32.83 -0.59 25.11
N LEU A 390 34.03 -0.91 25.60
CA LEU A 390 34.96 0.03 26.23
C LEU A 390 35.77 0.79 25.20
N THR A 391 36.44 0.06 24.32
CA THR A 391 37.45 0.63 23.38
C THR A 391 36.85 1.03 22.04
N ARG A 392 35.65 0.55 21.69
CA ARG A 392 34.98 0.69 20.39
C ARG A 392 35.75 0.07 19.21
N LEU A 393 36.86 -0.59 19.46
CA LEU A 393 37.53 -1.45 18.49
C LEU A 393 36.68 -2.69 18.20
N ALA A 394 37.06 -3.50 17.24
CA ALA A 394 36.48 -4.81 17.03
C ALA A 394 36.64 -5.67 18.30
N ASN A 395 35.66 -6.52 18.60
CA ASN A 395 35.79 -7.47 19.68
C ASN A 395 36.49 -8.75 19.20
N ARG A 396 36.82 -9.65 20.14
CA ARG A 396 37.48 -10.93 19.90
C ARG A 396 36.79 -11.75 18.80
N ARG A 397 35.45 -11.81 18.81
CA ARG A 397 34.70 -12.54 17.77
C ARG A 397 34.94 -12.00 16.37
N MET A 398 34.94 -10.68 16.23
CA MET A 398 35.22 -10.04 14.93
C MET A 398 36.66 -10.21 14.52
N PHE A 399 37.61 -10.20 15.48
CA PHE A 399 39.01 -10.53 15.25
C PHE A 399 39.16 -11.94 14.66
N ASP A 400 38.60 -12.97 15.31
CA ASP A 400 38.69 -14.38 14.88
C ASP A 400 38.13 -14.56 13.45
N LEU A 401 36.96 -13.99 13.18
CA LEU A 401 36.33 -14.03 11.83
C LEU A 401 37.20 -13.33 10.77
N THR A 402 37.77 -12.18 11.10
CA THR A 402 38.59 -11.40 10.16
C THR A 402 39.92 -12.08 9.91
N LEU A 403 40.60 -12.59 10.98
CA LEU A 403 41.86 -13.30 10.83
C LEU A 403 41.70 -14.54 9.92
N ALA A 404 40.65 -15.34 10.13
CA ALA A 404 40.36 -16.51 9.29
C ALA A 404 40.12 -16.12 7.82
N ARG A 405 39.39 -15.02 7.58
CA ARG A 405 39.12 -14.49 6.22
C ARG A 405 40.38 -14.00 5.55
N GLU A 406 41.17 -13.14 6.23
CA GLU A 406 42.36 -12.53 5.66
C GLU A 406 43.49 -13.56 5.44
N LEU A 407 43.56 -14.60 6.28
CA LEU A 407 44.47 -15.72 6.08
C LEU A 407 44.16 -16.49 4.79
N LYS A 408 42.89 -16.82 4.57
CA LYS A 408 42.45 -17.45 3.31
C LYS A 408 42.74 -16.55 2.09
N ALA A 409 42.63 -15.23 2.24
CA ALA A 409 42.95 -14.27 1.19
C ALA A 409 44.46 -14.23 0.92
N ALA A 410 45.28 -14.22 1.98
CA ALA A 410 46.74 -14.27 1.88
C ALA A 410 47.22 -15.57 1.21
N GLN A 411 46.64 -16.72 1.57
CA GLN A 411 46.93 -18.02 0.93
C GLN A 411 46.68 -17.99 -0.57
N ARG A 412 45.52 -17.41 -1.00
CA ARG A 412 45.18 -17.35 -2.43
C ARG A 412 46.00 -16.34 -3.22
N SER A 413 46.32 -15.19 -2.62
CA SER A 413 46.99 -14.09 -3.32
C SER A 413 48.52 -14.17 -3.27
N GLY A 414 49.06 -15.00 -2.39
CA GLY A 414 50.52 -15.06 -2.15
C GLY A 414 51.08 -13.83 -1.46
N ARG A 415 50.22 -12.91 -0.94
CA ARG A 415 50.63 -11.68 -0.28
C ARG A 415 50.77 -11.89 1.25
N PRO A 416 51.71 -11.20 1.91
CA PRO A 416 51.91 -11.34 3.35
C PRO A 416 50.75 -10.83 4.16
N LEU A 417 50.51 -11.43 5.33
CA LEU A 417 49.53 -10.98 6.32
C LEU A 417 50.29 -10.81 7.65
N SER A 418 50.25 -9.62 8.24
CA SER A 418 50.89 -9.36 9.53
C SER A 418 49.84 -9.26 10.66
N LEU A 419 50.24 -9.76 11.82
CA LEU A 419 49.44 -9.72 13.06
C LEU A 419 50.30 -9.06 14.15
N LEU A 420 49.74 -8.08 14.83
CA LEU A 420 50.26 -7.45 16.01
C LEU A 420 49.47 -7.89 17.23
N LEU A 421 50.12 -8.43 18.25
CA LEU A 421 49.59 -8.56 19.60
C LEU A 421 50.18 -7.51 20.50
N ILE A 422 49.35 -6.75 21.17
CA ILE A 422 49.70 -5.52 21.87
C ILE A 422 49.25 -5.62 23.29
N ASP A 423 50.15 -5.39 24.26
CA ASP A 423 49.85 -5.47 25.68
C ASP A 423 50.32 -4.19 26.38
N VAL A 424 49.51 -3.72 27.32
CA VAL A 424 49.85 -2.53 28.12
C VAL A 424 50.73 -2.95 29.29
N ASP A 425 51.98 -2.46 29.28
CA ASP A 425 52.97 -2.84 30.28
C ASP A 425 52.54 -2.44 31.69
N HIS A 426 52.63 -3.41 32.63
CA HIS A 426 52.30 -3.25 34.06
C HIS A 426 50.85 -2.75 34.29
N PHE A 427 49.92 -3.06 33.40
CA PHE A 427 48.51 -2.56 33.48
C PHE A 427 47.82 -2.97 34.78
N LYS A 428 48.10 -4.14 35.32
CA LYS A 428 47.56 -4.55 36.62
C LYS A 428 48.05 -3.61 37.74
N HIS A 429 49.35 -3.30 37.81
CA HIS A 429 49.89 -2.34 38.78
C HIS A 429 49.31 -0.94 38.63
N TYR A 430 49.01 -0.57 37.37
CA TYR A 430 48.31 0.70 37.10
C TYR A 430 46.91 0.72 37.71
N ASN A 431 46.10 -0.34 37.48
CA ASN A 431 44.78 -0.49 38.05
C ASN A 431 44.77 -0.52 39.59
N ASP A 432 45.72 -1.26 40.18
CA ASP A 432 45.85 -1.38 41.63
C ASP A 432 46.14 -0.01 42.26
N ARG A 433 46.88 0.87 41.57
CA ARG A 433 47.27 2.18 42.09
C ARG A 433 46.26 3.30 41.77
N TYR A 434 45.69 3.33 40.59
CA TYR A 434 44.82 4.44 40.09
C TYR A 434 43.38 4.10 39.97
N GLY A 435 43.01 2.83 40.19
CA GLY A 435 41.64 2.29 40.09
C GLY A 435 41.25 1.91 38.66
N HIS A 436 40.26 1.05 38.53
CA HIS A 436 39.80 0.51 37.25
C HIS A 436 39.26 1.55 36.29
N GLN A 437 38.68 2.67 36.79
CA GLN A 437 38.18 3.74 35.91
C GLN A 437 39.32 4.45 35.14
N ALA A 438 40.47 4.66 35.82
CA ALA A 438 41.65 5.21 35.21
C ALA A 438 42.28 4.24 34.18
N GLY A 439 42.27 2.92 34.50
CA GLY A 439 42.69 1.88 33.58
C GLY A 439 41.82 1.80 32.33
N ASP A 440 40.51 1.94 32.50
CA ASP A 440 39.56 2.03 31.36
C ASP A 440 39.86 3.22 30.44
N ASP A 441 40.29 4.36 31.01
CA ASP A 441 40.69 5.53 30.22
C ASP A 441 41.98 5.30 29.46
N VAL A 442 42.98 4.64 30.08
CA VAL A 442 44.20 4.18 29.41
C VAL A 442 43.86 3.30 28.23
N LEU A 443 43.02 2.27 28.42
CA LEU A 443 42.65 1.38 27.32
C LEU A 443 41.91 2.10 26.19
N ARG A 444 41.02 3.07 26.49
CA ARG A 444 40.38 3.89 25.46
C ARG A 444 41.37 4.74 24.65
N ARG A 445 42.28 5.38 25.32
CA ARG A 445 43.29 6.24 24.68
C ARG A 445 44.29 5.45 23.85
N THR A 446 44.75 4.30 24.36
CA THR A 446 45.60 3.36 23.64
C THR A 446 44.89 2.79 22.40
N ALA A 447 43.64 2.35 22.56
CA ALA A 447 42.83 1.85 21.47
C ALA A 447 42.65 2.89 20.35
N ASN A 448 42.43 4.16 20.71
CA ASN A 448 42.36 5.25 19.73
C ASN A 448 43.65 5.40 18.91
N VAL A 449 44.81 5.31 19.55
CA VAL A 449 46.12 5.35 18.85
C VAL A 449 46.22 4.19 17.87
N ILE A 450 45.91 2.95 18.31
CA ILE A 450 45.97 1.77 17.45
C ILE A 450 44.99 1.89 16.26
N GLY A 451 43.77 2.35 16.53
CA GLY A 451 42.75 2.56 15.49
C GLY A 451 43.16 3.63 14.46
N VAL A 452 43.95 4.62 14.88
CA VAL A 452 44.49 5.63 13.97
C VAL A 452 45.56 5.05 13.04
N HIS A 453 46.31 4.05 13.48
CA HIS A 453 47.35 3.38 12.69
C HIS A 453 46.77 2.26 11.77
N ALA A 454 45.70 1.58 12.16
CA ALA A 454 45.02 0.55 11.37
C ALA A 454 43.89 1.18 10.49
N ARG A 455 44.27 1.99 9.48
CA ARG A 455 43.33 2.81 8.70
C ARG A 455 42.95 2.25 7.33
N ARG A 456 43.67 1.28 6.80
CA ARG A 456 43.35 0.73 5.49
C ARG A 456 42.00 0.01 5.54
N PRO A 457 41.26 -0.05 4.44
CA PRO A 457 39.89 -0.66 4.43
C PRO A 457 39.84 -2.09 4.94
N ARG A 458 40.96 -2.83 4.89
CA ARG A 458 41.05 -4.22 5.32
C ARG A 458 41.82 -4.40 6.65
N ASP A 459 42.45 -3.33 7.17
CA ASP A 459 43.06 -3.38 8.49
C ASP A 459 42.00 -3.51 9.57
N LEU A 460 42.29 -4.23 10.63
CA LEU A 460 41.41 -4.37 11.78
C LEU A 460 42.19 -4.19 13.06
N ALA A 461 41.78 -3.21 13.89
CA ALA A 461 42.18 -3.11 15.26
C ALA A 461 41.10 -3.74 16.16
N ALA A 462 41.47 -4.57 17.11
CA ALA A 462 40.52 -5.26 17.99
C ALA A 462 41.03 -5.32 19.44
N ARG A 463 40.10 -5.49 20.37
CA ARG A 463 40.38 -5.89 21.75
C ARG A 463 40.26 -7.40 21.85
N TYR A 464 41.37 -8.06 22.17
CA TYR A 464 41.42 -9.52 22.25
C TYR A 464 40.91 -10.04 23.61
N GLY A 465 41.28 -9.35 24.71
CA GLY A 465 40.82 -9.65 26.06
C GLY A 465 41.49 -8.72 27.08
N GLY A 466 40.87 -8.40 28.19
CA GLY A 466 41.48 -7.62 29.28
C GLY A 466 42.18 -6.35 28.81
N ASP A 467 43.51 -6.33 28.92
CA ASP A 467 44.45 -5.30 28.46
C ASP A 467 45.12 -5.61 27.12
N GLU A 468 44.78 -6.73 26.50
CA GLU A 468 45.34 -7.17 25.23
C GLU A 468 44.56 -6.58 24.06
N LEU A 469 45.29 -5.85 23.21
CA LEU A 469 44.82 -5.27 21.97
C LEU A 469 45.52 -5.96 20.78
N THR A 470 44.99 -5.87 19.60
CA THR A 470 45.55 -6.54 18.42
C THR A 470 45.26 -5.74 17.15
N ALA A 471 46.11 -5.93 16.13
CA ALA A 471 45.88 -5.42 14.80
C ALA A 471 46.17 -6.47 13.72
N ILE A 472 45.23 -6.69 12.81
CA ILE A 472 45.37 -7.51 11.60
C ILE A 472 45.70 -6.56 10.44
N LEU A 473 46.82 -6.79 9.76
CA LEU A 473 47.36 -5.95 8.71
C LEU A 473 47.56 -6.76 7.40
N PRO A 474 46.51 -6.87 6.56
CA PRO A 474 46.63 -7.56 5.28
C PRO A 474 47.66 -6.87 4.35
N GLU A 475 48.28 -7.69 3.50
CA GLU A 475 49.22 -7.23 2.48
C GLU A 475 50.39 -6.35 3.05
N THR A 476 50.76 -6.65 4.29
CA THR A 476 51.76 -5.89 5.03
C THR A 476 52.98 -6.79 5.34
N SER A 477 54.16 -6.39 4.92
CA SER A 477 55.41 -7.12 5.16
C SER A 477 55.86 -7.04 6.63
N ALA A 478 56.71 -7.95 7.07
CA ALA A 478 57.24 -7.96 8.43
C ALA A 478 57.96 -6.65 8.79
N ALA A 479 58.67 -6.04 7.83
CA ALA A 479 59.35 -4.76 8.04
C ALA A 479 58.36 -3.60 8.24
N ALA A 480 57.30 -3.54 7.39
CA ALA A 480 56.28 -2.52 7.48
C ALA A 480 55.41 -2.68 8.75
N ALA A 481 55.10 -3.91 9.14
CA ALA A 481 54.34 -4.19 10.36
C ALA A 481 55.13 -3.79 11.61
N ASN A 482 56.44 -4.06 11.64
CA ASN A 482 57.29 -3.63 12.74
C ASN A 482 57.44 -2.09 12.81
N ALA A 483 57.61 -1.41 11.68
CA ALA A 483 57.62 0.05 11.64
C ALA A 483 56.30 0.65 12.18
N LEU A 484 55.17 0.03 11.87
CA LEU A 484 53.86 0.40 12.40
C LEU A 484 53.79 0.18 13.92
N ALA A 485 54.27 -0.97 14.41
CA ALA A 485 54.34 -1.27 15.85
C ALA A 485 55.16 -0.24 16.60
N GLU A 486 56.36 0.14 16.08
CA GLU A 486 57.19 1.20 16.65
C GLU A 486 56.50 2.56 16.63
N ALA A 487 55.77 2.88 15.58
CA ALA A 487 54.96 4.11 15.51
C ALA A 487 53.87 4.13 16.60
N ILE A 488 53.15 3.03 16.78
CA ILE A 488 52.13 2.90 17.83
C ILE A 488 52.77 3.11 19.22
N ILE A 489 53.90 2.48 19.49
CA ILE A 489 54.62 2.64 20.77
C ILE A 489 55.01 4.10 20.99
N ARG A 490 55.60 4.75 19.99
CA ARG A 490 55.98 6.17 20.09
C ARG A 490 54.80 7.08 20.38
N ASP A 491 53.65 6.86 19.70
CA ASP A 491 52.47 7.69 19.85
C ASP A 491 51.77 7.46 21.21
N VAL A 492 51.80 6.23 21.73
CA VAL A 492 51.29 5.95 23.09
C VAL A 492 52.20 6.60 24.14
N ARG A 493 53.53 6.52 24.00
CA ARG A 493 54.46 7.23 24.87
C ARG A 493 54.23 8.76 24.83
N ALA A 494 53.92 9.30 23.66
CA ALA A 494 53.61 10.72 23.48
C ALA A 494 52.35 11.18 24.21
N LEU A 495 51.42 10.28 24.56
CA LEU A 495 50.28 10.58 25.41
C LEU A 495 50.66 10.98 26.84
N ARG A 496 51.88 10.63 27.29
CA ARG A 496 52.45 10.97 28.62
C ARG A 496 51.48 10.65 29.77
N ILE A 497 50.78 9.51 29.71
CA ILE A 497 49.88 9.10 30.77
C ILE A 497 50.70 8.64 31.98
N PRO A 498 50.66 9.31 33.14
CA PRO A 498 51.55 9.03 34.26
C PRO A 498 51.35 7.59 34.79
N HIS A 499 52.45 6.88 35.02
CA HIS A 499 52.46 5.54 35.63
C HIS A 499 53.61 5.43 36.68
N LEU A 500 53.37 5.99 37.86
CA LEU A 500 54.35 6.04 38.96
C LEU A 500 54.68 4.68 39.59
N GLY A 501 53.98 3.62 39.25
CA GLY A 501 54.23 2.25 39.68
C GLY A 501 54.95 1.39 38.64
N SER A 502 55.37 1.96 37.53
CA SER A 502 56.12 1.24 36.49
C SER A 502 57.60 1.35 36.71
N GLU A 503 58.30 0.23 36.60
CA GLU A 503 59.76 0.15 36.67
C GLU A 503 60.42 0.49 35.31
N ILE A 504 59.64 0.64 34.22
CA ILE A 504 60.09 0.82 32.86
C ILE A 504 60.22 2.31 32.51
N ALA A 505 59.15 3.06 32.77
CA ALA A 505 59.04 4.47 32.46
C ALA A 505 58.00 5.15 33.35
N PRO A 506 58.10 6.50 33.61
CA PRO A 506 57.12 7.19 34.45
C PRO A 506 55.75 7.42 33.75
N TRP A 507 55.54 6.79 32.65
CA TRP A 507 54.29 6.81 31.86
C TRP A 507 53.94 5.43 31.31
N ILE A 508 52.71 5.27 30.80
CA ILE A 508 52.22 4.03 30.17
C ILE A 508 53.10 3.72 28.93
N THR A 509 53.51 2.45 28.84
CA THR A 509 54.24 1.86 27.72
C THR A 509 53.51 0.65 27.15
N LEU A 510 53.88 0.22 25.96
CA LEU A 510 53.36 -0.95 25.28
C LEU A 510 54.46 -1.91 24.88
N THR A 511 54.21 -3.19 25.02
CA THR A 511 54.99 -4.23 24.34
C THR A 511 54.16 -4.85 23.23
N ILE A 512 54.76 -5.00 22.04
CA ILE A 512 54.07 -5.48 20.81
C ILE A 512 54.83 -6.67 20.23
N GLY A 513 54.17 -7.81 20.13
CA GLY A 513 54.62 -8.96 19.35
C GLY A 513 54.14 -8.89 17.92
N VAL A 514 55.06 -8.99 16.95
CA VAL A 514 54.80 -8.90 15.53
C VAL A 514 55.10 -10.22 14.85
N ALA A 515 54.07 -10.82 14.22
CA ALA A 515 54.24 -12.03 13.39
C ALA A 515 53.70 -11.74 11.98
N THR A 516 54.39 -12.25 10.97
CA THR A 516 53.92 -12.15 9.58
C THR A 516 53.75 -13.56 9.00
N TYR A 517 52.60 -13.81 8.44
CA TYR A 517 52.30 -15.02 7.68
C TYR A 517 52.95 -14.98 6.31
N ASP A 518 53.73 -16.00 5.99
CA ASP A 518 54.32 -16.20 4.67
C ASP A 518 53.57 -17.37 3.99
N PRO A 519 52.79 -17.11 2.93
CA PRO A 519 52.01 -18.14 2.22
C PRO A 519 52.85 -19.30 1.66
N LYS A 520 54.16 -19.09 1.48
CA LYS A 520 55.07 -20.10 0.95
C LYS A 520 55.63 -21.06 2.02
N ARG A 521 55.44 -20.74 3.30
CA ARG A 521 56.09 -21.44 4.41
C ARG A 521 55.19 -21.92 5.55
N GLU A 522 53.90 -21.55 5.56
CA GLU A 522 53.06 -21.70 6.75
C GLU A 522 51.67 -22.26 6.47
N SER A 523 51.10 -22.96 7.44
CA SER A 523 49.87 -23.76 7.28
C SER A 523 48.61 -23.27 8.03
N GLY A 524 48.63 -22.21 8.88
CA GLY A 524 47.39 -21.86 9.58
C GLY A 524 47.37 -20.61 10.48
N ALA A 525 46.16 -20.24 10.93
CA ALA A 525 45.88 -19.07 11.78
C ALA A 525 46.42 -19.25 13.23
N VAL A 526 46.38 -20.48 13.72
CA VAL A 526 46.84 -20.81 15.08
C VAL A 526 48.35 -20.59 15.21
N ASP A 527 49.08 -20.97 14.17
CA ASP A 527 50.54 -20.78 14.12
C ASP A 527 50.94 -19.27 14.08
N LEU A 528 50.23 -18.47 13.29
CA LEU A 528 50.49 -17.00 13.25
C LEU A 528 50.24 -16.34 14.60
N LEU A 529 49.14 -16.71 15.28
CA LEU A 529 48.80 -16.19 16.60
C LEU A 529 49.84 -16.61 17.67
N GLN A 530 50.19 -17.89 17.67
CA GLN A 530 51.21 -18.41 18.63
C GLN A 530 52.58 -17.72 18.44
N ARG A 531 53.00 -17.46 17.20
CA ARG A 531 54.26 -16.75 16.91
C ARG A 531 54.20 -15.27 17.33
N ALA A 532 53.06 -14.62 17.19
CA ALA A 532 52.87 -13.25 17.67
C ALA A 532 52.94 -13.22 19.23
N ASP A 533 52.31 -14.18 19.88
CA ASP A 533 52.31 -14.32 21.32
C ASP A 533 53.74 -14.61 21.86
N ALA A 534 54.46 -15.58 21.27
CA ALA A 534 55.83 -15.88 21.61
C ALA A 534 56.76 -14.67 21.42
N ALA A 535 56.52 -13.82 20.40
CA ALA A 535 57.23 -12.57 20.20
C ALA A 535 56.90 -11.55 21.28
N LEU A 536 55.63 -11.38 21.62
CA LEU A 536 55.17 -10.52 22.71
C LEU A 536 55.80 -10.92 24.03
N TYR A 537 55.78 -12.22 24.32
CA TYR A 537 56.41 -12.76 25.54
C TYR A 537 57.91 -12.45 25.62
N ARG A 538 58.67 -12.66 24.54
CA ARG A 538 60.10 -12.25 24.49
C ARG A 538 60.30 -10.76 24.75
N GLY A 539 59.49 -9.91 24.10
CA GLY A 539 59.53 -8.45 24.31
C GLY A 539 59.33 -8.04 25.76
N LYS A 540 58.37 -8.74 26.47
CA LYS A 540 58.16 -8.53 27.90
C LYS A 540 59.38 -8.94 28.76
N HIS A 541 60.05 -10.04 28.40
CA HIS A 541 61.26 -10.51 29.13
C HIS A 541 62.53 -9.68 28.84
N GLU A 542 62.64 -9.12 27.66
CA GLU A 542 63.78 -8.29 27.25
C GLU A 542 63.72 -6.82 27.72
N GLY A 543 62.77 -6.50 28.62
CA GLY A 543 62.69 -5.19 29.27
C GLY A 543 61.49 -4.34 28.84
N ARG A 544 60.50 -4.90 28.12
CA ARG A 544 59.23 -4.26 27.72
C ARG A 544 59.43 -3.02 26.87
N ASP A 545 58.36 -2.21 26.66
CA ASP A 545 58.35 -0.95 25.93
C ASP A 545 59.02 -1.03 24.52
N ARG A 546 58.73 -2.11 23.80
CA ARG A 546 59.33 -2.42 22.48
C ARG A 546 58.41 -3.20 21.54
N SER A 547 58.74 -3.21 20.29
CA SER A 547 58.24 -4.20 19.33
C SER A 547 59.22 -5.36 19.19
N GLN A 548 58.71 -6.60 19.21
CA GLN A 548 59.50 -7.79 19.00
C GLN A 548 58.96 -8.60 17.82
N ARG A 549 59.82 -8.95 16.89
CA ARG A 549 59.46 -9.78 15.75
C ARG A 549 59.47 -11.27 16.12
N ALA A 550 58.52 -12.00 15.62
CA ALA A 550 58.60 -13.45 15.63
C ALA A 550 59.85 -13.90 14.85
N ALA A 551 60.62 -14.81 15.42
CA ALA A 551 61.73 -15.41 14.68
C ALA A 551 61.18 -16.05 13.40
N GLY A 552 61.84 -15.85 12.27
CA GLY A 552 61.50 -16.58 11.04
C GLY A 552 61.55 -18.08 11.35
N ALA A 553 60.58 -18.86 10.86
CA ALA A 553 60.56 -20.29 11.04
C ALA A 553 61.96 -20.85 10.67
N ALA A 554 62.65 -21.40 11.63
CA ALA A 554 63.90 -22.08 11.38
C ALA A 554 63.64 -23.23 10.40
N ILE A 555 64.41 -23.27 9.33
CA ILE A 555 64.39 -24.41 8.41
C ILE A 555 64.85 -25.62 9.23
N ALA A 556 63.95 -26.51 9.58
CA ALA A 556 64.27 -27.86 10.00
C ALA A 556 64.28 -28.79 8.81
#